data_12bc96b772138d30e3b91f92f70527d4
#
_entry.id   12bc96b772138d30e3b91f92f70527d4
#
_cell.length_a   1.000
_cell.length_b   1.000
_cell.length_c   1.000
_cell.angle_alpha   90.00
_cell.angle_beta   90.00
_cell.angle_gamma   90.00
#
_symmetry.space_group_name_H-M   'P 1'
#
loop_
_entity.id
_entity.type
_entity.pdbx_description
1 polymer ?
#
loop_
_entity_poly.entity_id
_entity_poly.type
_entity_poly.pdbx_seq_one_letter_code
_entity_poly.pdbx_strand_id
1 'polypeptide(L)'
;MHVSAYTNWAGAYSTKGDLLVVSSLSPNNKGLYGLETVFHEGMHQWDLQVFEALRQQAIKLNKFFPRGLSHGLVFFTAGEAIRRVVPGHVPQADMIGVWQRGLRQFKVPLEEIWKPYLDGRGTRHEAFAELIKRTAVEPPTKE
;
A
#
# COMPACT_ATOMS: atom_id res chain seq x y z
N MET A 1 11.88 16.33 -1.09
CA MET A 1 12.50 14.99 -1.13
C MET A 1 14.00 15.11 -0.92
N HIS A 2 14.56 14.26 -0.08
CA HIS A 2 15.99 14.16 0.14
C HIS A 2 16.50 12.80 -0.31
N VAL A 3 17.54 12.78 -1.10
CA VAL A 3 18.31 11.58 -1.42
C VAL A 3 19.56 11.59 -0.55
N SER A 4 19.78 10.57 0.23
CA SER A 4 20.84 10.50 1.22
C SER A 4 21.63 9.20 1.14
N ALA A 5 22.92 9.28 1.40
CA ALA A 5 23.83 8.13 1.47
C ALA A 5 23.79 7.48 2.86
N TYR A 6 22.62 7.12 3.35
CA TYR A 6 22.49 6.35 4.59
C TYR A 6 22.25 4.86 4.30
N THR A 7 22.61 4.02 5.24
CA THR A 7 22.31 2.58 5.19
C THR A 7 21.38 2.21 6.33
N ASN A 8 20.19 1.71 5.97
CA ASN A 8 19.32 1.13 6.97
C ASN A 8 18.42 0.10 6.26
N TRP A 9 17.83 -0.79 7.00
CA TRP A 9 17.01 -1.88 6.48
C TRP A 9 15.75 -1.39 5.74
N ALA A 10 15.23 -0.22 6.08
CA ALA A 10 14.01 0.34 5.48
C ALA A 10 14.24 0.89 4.07
N GLY A 11 15.47 1.34 3.75
CA GLY A 11 15.80 1.90 2.44
C GLY A 11 15.21 3.28 2.15
N ALA A 12 14.05 3.60 2.72
CA ALA A 12 13.39 4.90 2.62
C ALA A 12 12.46 5.12 3.81
N TYR A 13 12.06 6.36 4.06
CA TYR A 13 11.03 6.72 5.03
C TYR A 13 10.45 8.10 4.73
N SER A 14 9.22 8.33 5.18
CA SER A 14 8.57 9.62 5.17
C SER A 14 8.25 10.08 6.60
N THR A 15 8.30 11.38 6.83
CA THR A 15 7.81 12.00 8.06
C THR A 15 6.48 12.69 7.80
N LYS A 16 5.66 12.83 8.82
CA LYS A 16 4.37 13.51 8.68
C LYS A 16 4.58 14.95 8.18
N GLY A 17 4.09 15.19 7.00
CA GLY A 17 3.90 16.52 6.45
C GLY A 17 4.92 16.97 5.41
N ASP A 18 6.25 16.71 5.54
CA ASP A 18 7.20 17.48 4.75
C ASP A 18 8.39 16.74 4.19
N LEU A 19 8.80 15.62 4.77
CA LEU A 19 10.07 15.01 4.42
C LEU A 19 9.90 13.61 3.89
N LEU A 20 10.43 13.39 2.69
CA LEU A 20 10.61 12.08 2.08
C LEU A 20 12.11 11.87 1.91
N VAL A 21 12.63 10.82 2.52
CA VAL A 21 14.05 10.45 2.46
C VAL A 21 14.19 9.10 1.78
N VAL A 22 15.05 9.05 0.76
CA VAL A 22 15.36 7.82 0.01
C VAL A 22 16.85 7.56 0.09
N SER A 23 17.22 6.33 0.44
CA SER A 23 18.62 5.92 0.46
C SER A 23 19.13 5.68 -0.96
N SER A 24 20.19 6.39 -1.33
CA SER A 24 20.91 6.15 -2.59
C SER A 24 21.76 4.88 -2.55
N LEU A 25 22.04 4.36 -1.36
CA LEU A 25 22.86 3.14 -1.17
C LEU A 25 22.03 1.87 -1.18
N SER A 26 20.72 1.96 -0.99
CA SER A 26 19.85 0.78 -1.04
C SER A 26 19.81 0.20 -2.45
N PRO A 27 20.11 -1.10 -2.64
CA PRO A 27 20.00 -1.74 -3.94
C PRO A 27 18.55 -1.77 -4.46
N ASN A 28 17.58 -1.71 -3.55
CA ASN A 28 16.16 -1.70 -3.87
C ASN A 28 15.64 -0.34 -4.38
N ASN A 29 16.48 0.71 -4.36
CA ASN A 29 16.10 2.06 -4.79
C ASN A 29 16.77 2.44 -6.13
N LYS A 30 17.11 1.47 -6.97
CA LYS A 30 17.73 1.73 -8.28
C LYS A 30 16.70 1.71 -9.41
N GLY A 31 16.88 2.62 -10.38
CA GLY A 31 16.03 2.67 -11.58
C GLY A 31 14.54 2.86 -11.22
N LEU A 32 13.69 2.04 -11.81
CA LEU A 32 12.23 2.08 -11.60
C LEU A 32 11.82 1.75 -10.16
N TYR A 33 12.60 0.94 -9.44
CA TYR A 33 12.34 0.67 -8.02
C TYR A 33 12.57 1.91 -7.14
N GLY A 34 13.54 2.75 -7.49
CA GLY A 34 13.72 4.04 -6.81
C GLY A 34 12.52 4.96 -7.04
N LEU A 35 11.98 4.99 -8.24
CA LEU A 35 10.77 5.75 -8.55
C LEU A 35 9.54 5.18 -7.83
N GLU A 36 9.38 3.85 -7.78
CA GLU A 36 8.32 3.20 -7.03
C GLU A 36 8.41 3.51 -5.54
N THR A 37 9.63 3.50 -4.97
CA THR A 37 9.88 3.92 -3.58
C THR A 37 9.45 5.37 -3.33
N VAL A 38 9.73 6.28 -4.26
CA VAL A 38 9.28 7.68 -4.16
C VAL A 38 7.75 7.78 -4.14
N PHE A 39 7.05 7.03 -4.99
CA PHE A 39 5.58 6.98 -4.96
C PHE A 39 5.07 6.36 -3.66
N HIS A 40 5.67 5.26 -3.20
CA HIS A 40 5.30 4.61 -1.96
C HIS A 40 5.40 5.57 -0.77
N GLU A 41 6.56 6.18 -0.58
CA GLU A 41 6.79 7.12 0.51
C GLU A 41 5.94 8.40 0.38
N GLY A 42 5.73 8.87 -0.85
CA GLY A 42 4.84 9.99 -1.12
C GLY A 42 3.39 9.71 -0.73
N MET A 43 2.90 8.49 -0.94
CA MET A 43 1.54 8.10 -0.57
C MET A 43 1.31 8.07 0.95
N HIS A 44 2.33 7.90 1.77
CA HIS A 44 2.22 7.99 3.21
C HIS A 44 1.72 9.36 3.71
N GLN A 45 1.78 10.41 2.88
CA GLN A 45 1.17 11.71 3.19
C GLN A 45 -0.37 11.62 3.35
N TRP A 46 -1.01 10.61 2.76
CA TRP A 46 -2.45 10.37 2.84
C TRP A 46 -2.84 9.20 3.76
N ASP A 47 -1.89 8.63 4.51
CA ASP A 47 -2.13 7.47 5.39
C ASP A 47 -3.32 7.68 6.33
N LEU A 48 -3.39 8.87 6.97
CA LEU A 48 -4.47 9.16 7.91
C LEU A 48 -5.84 9.17 7.22
N GLN A 49 -5.94 9.77 6.04
CA GLN A 49 -7.19 9.85 5.28
C GLN A 49 -7.63 8.47 4.77
N VAL A 50 -6.68 7.67 4.28
CA VAL A 50 -6.94 6.29 3.82
C VAL A 50 -7.34 5.41 4.99
N PHE A 51 -6.59 5.46 6.09
CA PHE A 51 -6.87 4.71 7.31
C PHE A 51 -8.26 5.04 7.84
N GLU A 52 -8.60 6.32 7.97
CA GLU A 52 -9.91 6.74 8.51
C GLU A 52 -11.05 6.32 7.58
N ALA A 53 -10.89 6.43 6.26
CA ALA A 53 -11.89 5.99 5.31
C ALA A 53 -12.15 4.48 5.38
N LEU A 54 -11.11 3.66 5.50
CA LEU A 54 -11.22 2.20 5.69
C LEU A 54 -11.84 1.86 7.05
N ARG A 55 -11.43 2.56 8.11
CA ARG A 55 -11.99 2.40 9.46
C ARG A 55 -13.49 2.68 9.48
N GLN A 56 -13.94 3.73 8.81
CA GLN A 56 -15.37 4.06 8.71
C GLN A 56 -16.15 2.96 7.97
N GLN A 57 -15.59 2.33 6.93
CA GLN A 57 -16.22 1.18 6.29
C GLN A 57 -16.28 -0.02 7.23
N ALA A 58 -15.23 -0.29 7.98
CA ALA A 58 -15.21 -1.39 8.95
C ALA A 58 -16.30 -1.21 10.03
N ILE A 59 -16.45 0.01 10.57
CA ILE A 59 -17.51 0.35 11.55
C ILE A 59 -18.90 0.13 10.94
N LYS A 60 -19.17 0.65 9.74
CA LYS A 60 -20.46 0.49 9.05
C LYS A 60 -20.84 -0.97 8.80
N LEU A 61 -19.84 -1.79 8.56
CA LEU A 61 -20.01 -3.22 8.28
C LEU A 61 -19.94 -4.10 9.54
N ASN A 62 -19.76 -3.49 10.71
CA ASN A 62 -19.53 -4.19 11.99
C ASN A 62 -18.38 -5.21 11.89
N LYS A 63 -17.26 -4.80 11.30
CA LYS A 63 -16.06 -5.62 11.09
C LYS A 63 -14.85 -4.99 11.76
N PHE A 64 -13.85 -5.80 12.10
CA PHE A 64 -12.56 -5.29 12.50
C PHE A 64 -11.75 -4.81 11.30
N PHE A 65 -11.11 -3.66 11.45
CA PHE A 65 -10.19 -3.13 10.45
C PHE A 65 -8.92 -3.99 10.41
N PRO A 66 -8.57 -4.60 9.26
CA PRO A 66 -7.43 -5.49 9.17
C PRO A 66 -6.12 -4.71 9.26
N ARG A 67 -5.30 -5.06 10.24
CA ARG A 67 -3.99 -4.44 10.42
C ARG A 67 -3.12 -4.66 9.17
N GLY A 68 -2.54 -3.58 8.64
CA GLY A 68 -1.67 -3.61 7.47
C GLY A 68 -2.37 -3.42 6.12
N LEU A 69 -3.72 -3.41 6.06
CA LEU A 69 -4.43 -3.21 4.79
C LEU A 69 -4.10 -1.85 4.14
N SER A 70 -4.03 -0.77 4.92
CA SER A 70 -3.63 0.55 4.39
C SER A 70 -2.24 0.52 3.76
N HIS A 71 -1.28 -0.12 4.42
CA HIS A 71 0.07 -0.26 3.88
C HIS A 71 0.13 -1.19 2.65
N GLY A 72 -0.69 -2.24 2.64
CA GLY A 72 -0.87 -3.08 1.44
C GLY A 72 -1.38 -2.28 0.24
N LEU A 73 -2.34 -1.36 0.46
CA LEU A 73 -2.82 -0.43 -0.57
C LEU A 73 -1.71 0.47 -1.11
N VAL A 74 -0.83 1.01 -0.24
CA VAL A 74 0.30 1.85 -0.65
C VAL A 74 1.25 1.06 -1.54
N PHE A 75 1.71 -0.12 -1.12
CA PHE A 75 2.57 -0.99 -1.91
C PHE A 75 1.97 -1.34 -3.28
N PHE A 76 0.72 -1.77 -3.28
CA PHE A 76 0.05 -2.19 -4.50
C PHE A 76 -0.11 -1.02 -5.47
N THR A 77 -0.55 0.14 -4.97
CA THR A 77 -0.81 1.33 -5.80
C THR A 77 0.50 1.89 -6.39
N ALA A 78 1.60 1.90 -5.63
CA ALA A 78 2.90 2.33 -6.13
C ALA A 78 3.38 1.46 -7.29
N GLY A 79 3.30 0.13 -7.16
CA GLY A 79 3.65 -0.80 -8.23
C GLY A 79 2.78 -0.64 -9.48
N GLU A 80 1.45 -0.51 -9.32
CA GLU A 80 0.53 -0.30 -10.43
C GLU A 80 0.73 1.05 -11.12
N ALA A 81 1.14 2.10 -10.39
CA ALA A 81 1.49 3.38 -10.99
C ALA A 81 2.65 3.25 -12.00
N ILE A 82 3.68 2.48 -11.66
CA ILE A 82 4.80 2.22 -12.58
C ILE A 82 4.37 1.31 -13.74
N ARG A 83 3.59 0.25 -13.48
CA ARG A 83 3.11 -0.67 -14.53
C ARG A 83 2.30 0.03 -15.62
N ARG A 84 1.58 1.11 -15.30
CA ARG A 84 0.80 1.89 -16.28
C ARG A 84 1.67 2.55 -17.34
N VAL A 85 2.88 2.95 -16.97
CA VAL A 85 3.81 3.64 -17.89
C VAL A 85 4.91 2.72 -18.41
N VAL A 86 5.20 1.63 -17.71
CA VAL A 86 6.20 0.63 -18.07
C VAL A 86 5.56 -0.76 -18.01
N PRO A 87 4.90 -1.22 -19.08
CA PRO A 87 4.35 -2.56 -19.15
C PRO A 87 5.45 -3.62 -18.91
N GLY A 88 5.15 -4.62 -18.09
CA GLY A 88 6.13 -5.64 -17.71
C GLY A 88 6.99 -5.31 -16.49
N HIS A 89 6.85 -4.12 -15.90
CA HIS A 89 7.48 -3.83 -14.60
C HIS A 89 7.00 -4.82 -13.53
N VAL A 90 7.95 -5.43 -12.82
CA VAL A 90 7.67 -6.24 -11.63
C VAL A 90 7.65 -5.31 -10.42
N PRO A 91 6.51 -5.17 -9.71
CA PRO A 91 6.44 -4.29 -8.55
C PRO A 91 7.45 -4.66 -7.46
N GLN A 92 7.96 -3.65 -6.77
CA GLN A 92 8.90 -3.83 -5.67
C GLN A 92 8.35 -4.78 -4.59
N ALA A 93 7.06 -4.68 -4.29
CA ALA A 93 6.39 -5.56 -3.32
C ALA A 93 6.47 -7.05 -3.70
N ASP A 94 6.40 -7.38 -5.00
CA ASP A 94 6.60 -8.75 -5.48
C ASP A 94 8.08 -9.15 -5.40
N MET A 95 8.98 -8.25 -5.83
CA MET A 95 10.42 -8.51 -5.85
C MET A 95 11.00 -8.77 -4.45
N ILE A 96 10.62 -7.96 -3.46
CA ILE A 96 11.14 -8.08 -2.08
C ILE A 96 10.30 -9.00 -1.19
N GLY A 97 9.30 -9.67 -1.74
CA GLY A 97 8.50 -10.67 -1.05
C GLY A 97 7.55 -10.12 0.02
N VAL A 98 6.99 -8.94 -0.16
CA VAL A 98 6.01 -8.34 0.78
C VAL A 98 4.79 -9.25 0.93
N TRP A 99 4.31 -9.78 -0.19
CA TRP A 99 3.13 -10.67 -0.24
C TRP A 99 3.39 -12.10 0.27
N GLN A 100 4.62 -12.49 0.49
CA GLN A 100 4.95 -13.78 1.11
C GLN A 100 5.06 -13.70 2.63
N ARG A 101 5.02 -12.48 3.18
CA ARG A 101 5.19 -12.20 4.62
C ARG A 101 3.91 -11.63 5.23
N GLY A 102 3.99 -10.52 5.95
CA GLY A 102 2.89 -9.97 6.76
C GLY A 102 1.68 -9.41 5.99
N LEU A 103 1.75 -9.24 4.66
CA LEU A 103 0.67 -8.69 3.84
C LEU A 103 0.06 -9.71 2.85
N ARG A 104 0.37 -11.00 3.02
CA ARG A 104 -0.04 -12.07 2.10
C ARG A 104 -1.54 -12.09 1.82
N GLN A 105 -2.35 -11.91 2.84
CA GLN A 105 -3.81 -11.98 2.75
C GLN A 105 -4.44 -10.86 1.92
N PHE A 106 -3.67 -9.80 1.62
CA PHE A 106 -4.19 -8.64 0.89
C PHE A 106 -3.94 -8.70 -0.61
N LYS A 107 -2.98 -9.49 -1.10
CA LYS A 107 -2.59 -9.48 -2.52
C LYS A 107 -3.78 -9.72 -3.44
N VAL A 108 -4.46 -10.86 -3.28
CA VAL A 108 -5.61 -11.24 -4.11
C VAL A 108 -6.76 -10.23 -4.00
N PRO A 109 -7.21 -9.82 -2.79
CA PRO A 109 -8.22 -8.77 -2.68
C PRO A 109 -7.83 -7.44 -3.36
N LEU A 110 -6.56 -7.04 -3.32
CA LEU A 110 -6.11 -5.83 -4.00
C LEU A 110 -6.13 -5.98 -5.53
N GLU A 111 -5.77 -7.15 -6.05
CA GLU A 111 -5.84 -7.45 -7.49
C GLU A 111 -7.30 -7.49 -7.99
N GLU A 112 -8.21 -8.10 -7.24
CA GLU A 112 -9.60 -8.31 -7.65
C GLU A 112 -10.51 -7.09 -7.41
N ILE A 113 -10.20 -6.25 -6.42
CA ILE A 113 -11.08 -5.17 -5.96
C ILE A 113 -10.44 -3.79 -6.18
N TRP A 114 -9.19 -3.59 -5.72
CA TRP A 114 -8.55 -2.30 -5.77
C TRP A 114 -8.03 -1.95 -7.17
N LYS A 115 -7.44 -2.92 -7.87
CA LYS A 115 -6.99 -2.70 -9.25
C LYS A 115 -8.11 -2.26 -10.19
N PRO A 116 -9.30 -2.88 -10.21
CA PRO A 116 -10.43 -2.35 -10.98
C PRO A 116 -10.76 -0.89 -10.70
N TYR A 117 -10.75 -0.48 -9.43
CA TYR A 117 -10.93 0.94 -9.08
C TYR A 117 -9.82 1.82 -9.65
N LEU A 118 -8.56 1.41 -9.54
CA LEU A 118 -7.43 2.14 -10.15
C LEU A 118 -7.60 2.25 -11.67
N ASP A 119 -8.20 1.26 -12.31
CA ASP A 119 -8.51 1.25 -13.76
C ASP A 119 -9.77 2.06 -14.11
N GLY A 120 -10.33 2.83 -13.16
CA GLY A 120 -11.49 3.71 -13.37
C GLY A 120 -12.84 3.01 -13.26
N ARG A 121 -12.91 1.79 -12.72
CA ARG A 121 -14.15 1.04 -12.52
C ARG A 121 -14.67 1.19 -11.09
N GLY A 122 -15.89 1.67 -10.94
CA GLY A 122 -16.53 1.87 -9.65
C GLY A 122 -15.98 3.08 -8.87
N THR A 123 -16.33 3.16 -7.61
CA THR A 123 -15.93 4.24 -6.70
C THR A 123 -14.96 3.76 -5.64
N ARG A 124 -14.14 4.68 -5.11
CA ARG A 124 -13.25 4.38 -3.98
C ARG A 124 -14.02 3.86 -2.76
N HIS A 125 -15.22 4.38 -2.54
CA HIS A 125 -16.08 3.98 -1.42
C HIS A 125 -16.48 2.50 -1.53
N GLU A 126 -16.94 2.09 -2.71
CA GLU A 126 -17.30 0.70 -2.99
C GLU A 126 -16.08 -0.23 -2.86
N ALA A 127 -14.94 0.18 -3.43
CA ALA A 127 -13.71 -0.60 -3.32
C ALA A 127 -13.26 -0.79 -1.86
N PHE A 128 -13.31 0.27 -1.04
CA PHE A 128 -12.98 0.15 0.39
C PHE A 128 -13.98 -0.73 1.15
N ALA A 129 -15.28 -0.59 0.88
CA ALA A 129 -16.29 -1.44 1.51
C ALA A 129 -16.06 -2.92 1.16
N GLU A 130 -15.77 -3.22 -0.09
CA GLU A 130 -15.55 -4.58 -0.54
C GLU A 130 -14.22 -5.16 -0.02
N LEU A 131 -13.16 -4.35 0.04
CA LEU A 131 -11.91 -4.75 0.68
C LEU A 131 -12.12 -5.12 2.15
N ILE A 132 -12.86 -4.31 2.90
CA ILE A 132 -13.17 -4.63 4.30
C ILE A 132 -13.98 -5.91 4.41
N LYS A 133 -15.02 -6.13 3.60
CA LYS A 133 -15.78 -7.38 3.61
C LYS A 133 -14.90 -8.61 3.37
N ARG A 134 -13.96 -8.50 2.45
CA ARG A 134 -13.11 -9.61 2.03
C ARG A 134 -11.95 -9.90 2.97
N THR A 135 -11.43 -8.89 3.67
CA THR A 135 -10.19 -8.98 4.45
C THR A 135 -10.35 -8.85 5.96
N ALA A 136 -11.49 -8.34 6.43
CA ALA A 136 -11.74 -8.17 7.85
C ALA A 136 -11.86 -9.51 8.57
N VAL A 137 -11.33 -9.53 9.79
CA VAL A 137 -11.47 -10.65 10.72
C VAL A 137 -12.73 -10.43 11.56
N GLU A 138 -13.47 -11.50 11.84
CA GLU A 138 -14.59 -11.43 12.77
C GLU A 138 -14.10 -11.00 14.16
N PRO A 139 -14.88 -10.16 14.89
CA PRO A 139 -14.55 -9.82 16.26
C PRO A 139 -14.47 -11.10 17.10
N PRO A 140 -13.54 -11.18 18.07
CA PRO A 140 -13.54 -12.29 19.01
C PRO A 140 -14.90 -12.32 19.70
N THR A 141 -15.56 -13.46 19.65
CA THR A 141 -16.78 -13.72 20.44
C THR A 141 -16.42 -13.48 21.89
N LYS A 142 -17.09 -12.53 22.54
CA LYS A 142 -17.01 -12.39 24.01
C LYS A 142 -17.64 -13.64 24.60
N GLU A 143 -16.82 -14.53 25.13
CA GLU A 143 -17.24 -15.54 26.09
C GLU A 143 -17.65 -14.90 27.42
#